data_e17d381569347603b9d6c39952503347
#
_entry.id   e17d381569347603b9d6c39952503347
#
_cell.length_a   1.000
_cell.length_b   1.000
_cell.length_c   1.000
_cell.angle_alpha   90.00
_cell.angle_beta   90.00
_cell.angle_gamma   90.00
#
_symmetry.space_group_name_H-M   'P 1'
#
loop_
_entity.id
_entity.type
_entity.pdbx_description
1 polymer ?
#
loop_
_entity_poly.entity_id
_entity_poly.type
_entity_poly.pdbx_seq_one_letter_code
_entity_poly.pdbx_strand_id
1 'polypeptide(L)'
;MRFLFIIGLGTSTSKEAKEYFTDMVRHKIKFKYNGAQDDNAITLAFSKKKIEERKEWLTDWMEEGKRRKELGMPEVYLYEKDTKAVNYLDFVNKELVLFSNMDNERSIPCLVDGFKPGQRKVFFTCLKRNLVKEVKVAQLAGSVSEKSAYHHGEASLLGTIIGLAQNYVGSNNINLLMPIGQFGTRLAGGKDAASARFA
;
A
#
# COMPACT_ATOMS: atom_id res chain seq x y z
N MET A 1 -33.59 4.23 -14.28
CA MET A 1 -33.05 3.23 -13.35
C MET A 1 -31.58 3.55 -13.14
N ARG A 2 -31.14 3.96 -11.92
CA ARG A 2 -29.72 4.22 -11.64
C ARG A 2 -29.10 2.91 -11.17
N PHE A 3 -28.13 2.40 -11.91
CA PHE A 3 -27.35 1.24 -11.48
C PHE A 3 -26.30 1.72 -10.47
N LEU A 4 -26.33 1.17 -9.26
CA LEU A 4 -25.29 1.30 -8.26
C LEU A 4 -24.19 0.30 -8.61
N PHE A 5 -23.02 0.81 -9.02
CA PHE A 5 -21.83 -0.01 -9.22
C PHE A 5 -21.09 -0.13 -7.90
N ILE A 6 -20.97 -1.33 -7.38
CA ILE A 6 -20.08 -1.63 -6.26
C ILE A 6 -18.70 -1.94 -6.84
N ILE A 7 -17.73 -1.09 -6.55
CA ILE A 7 -16.34 -1.29 -6.96
C ILE A 7 -15.69 -2.21 -5.92
N GLY A 8 -15.38 -3.44 -6.33
CA GLY A 8 -14.56 -4.36 -5.57
C GLY A 8 -13.08 -4.25 -5.96
N LEU A 9 -12.22 -5.04 -5.31
CA LEU A 9 -10.84 -5.24 -5.76
C LEU A 9 -10.85 -5.82 -7.17
N GLY A 10 -9.87 -5.42 -7.99
CA GLY A 10 -9.67 -6.01 -9.30
C GLY A 10 -9.44 -7.52 -9.14
N THR A 11 -10.36 -8.32 -9.64
CA THR A 11 -10.29 -9.78 -9.64
C THR A 11 -10.86 -10.31 -10.93
N SER A 12 -10.40 -11.48 -11.35
CA SER A 12 -10.91 -12.14 -12.54
C SER A 12 -12.04 -13.09 -12.18
N THR A 13 -13.08 -13.08 -12.99
CA THR A 13 -14.14 -14.09 -12.93
C THR A 13 -13.61 -15.43 -13.46
N SER A 14 -14.29 -16.52 -13.16
CA SER A 14 -13.94 -17.84 -13.71
C SER A 14 -13.96 -17.88 -15.24
N LYS A 15 -14.80 -17.06 -15.88
CA LYS A 15 -14.87 -16.94 -17.34
C LYS A 15 -13.62 -16.25 -17.88
N GLU A 16 -13.25 -15.11 -17.30
CA GLU A 16 -12.03 -14.37 -17.69
C GLU A 16 -10.77 -15.20 -17.46
N ALA A 17 -10.68 -15.93 -16.33
CA ALA A 17 -9.58 -16.84 -16.07
C ALA A 17 -9.46 -17.92 -17.18
N LYS A 18 -10.58 -18.52 -17.61
CA LYS A 18 -10.58 -19.47 -18.72
C LYS A 18 -10.10 -18.83 -20.02
N GLU A 19 -10.51 -17.60 -20.32
CA GLU A 19 -10.05 -16.86 -21.51
C GLU A 19 -8.53 -16.63 -21.47
N TYR A 20 -7.96 -16.24 -20.33
CA TYR A 20 -6.52 -16.05 -20.18
C TYR A 20 -5.73 -17.34 -20.44
N PHE A 21 -6.19 -18.44 -19.88
CA PHE A 21 -5.52 -19.75 -20.07
C PHE A 21 -5.76 -20.36 -21.44
N THR A 22 -6.85 -20.01 -22.11
CA THR A 22 -7.13 -20.48 -23.48
C THR A 22 -6.20 -19.83 -24.50
N ASP A 23 -5.85 -18.55 -24.29
CA ASP A 23 -4.92 -17.82 -25.17
C ASP A 23 -3.63 -17.45 -24.42
N MET A 24 -2.86 -18.46 -24.05
CA MET A 24 -1.56 -18.28 -23.40
C MET A 24 -0.52 -17.60 -24.28
N VAL A 25 -0.67 -17.66 -25.61
CA VAL A 25 0.22 -16.94 -26.54
C VAL A 25 0.07 -15.43 -26.36
N ARG A 26 -1.14 -14.97 -26.11
CA ARG A 26 -1.44 -13.56 -25.86
C ARG A 26 -1.09 -13.13 -24.45
N HIS A 27 -1.43 -13.93 -23.45
CA HIS A 27 -1.41 -13.51 -22.04
C HIS A 27 -0.14 -13.88 -21.28
N LYS A 28 0.70 -14.77 -21.84
CA LYS A 28 1.94 -15.21 -21.18
C LYS A 28 3.11 -14.30 -21.58
N ILE A 29 3.68 -13.61 -20.59
CA ILE A 29 4.93 -12.87 -20.71
C ILE A 29 6.05 -13.70 -20.10
N LYS A 30 7.11 -13.97 -20.86
CA LYS A 30 8.24 -14.79 -20.43
C LYS A 30 9.38 -13.91 -19.92
N PHE A 31 10.03 -14.34 -18.83
CA PHE A 31 11.32 -13.77 -18.48
C PHE A 31 12.41 -14.36 -19.38
N LYS A 32 13.29 -13.49 -19.89
CA LYS A 32 14.50 -13.86 -20.61
C LYS A 32 15.72 -13.42 -19.80
N TYR A 33 16.64 -14.34 -19.62
CA TYR A 33 17.91 -14.05 -18.98
C TYR A 33 18.92 -13.53 -20.02
N ASN A 34 19.52 -12.37 -19.75
CA ASN A 34 20.46 -11.68 -20.62
C ASN A 34 21.87 -11.52 -20.00
N GLY A 35 22.25 -12.43 -19.09
CA GLY A 35 23.61 -12.48 -18.54
C GLY A 35 23.85 -11.57 -17.32
N ALA A 36 25.08 -11.12 -17.14
CA ALA A 36 25.57 -10.45 -15.92
C ALA A 36 24.77 -9.19 -15.52
N GLN A 37 24.13 -8.50 -16.45
CA GLN A 37 23.30 -7.32 -16.12
C GLN A 37 22.06 -7.73 -15.33
N ASP A 38 21.44 -8.86 -15.70
CA ASP A 38 20.29 -9.40 -14.99
C ASP A 38 20.70 -9.92 -13.60
N ASP A 39 21.86 -10.57 -13.49
CA ASP A 39 22.41 -11.02 -12.21
C ASP A 39 22.65 -9.83 -11.26
N ASN A 40 23.20 -8.73 -11.77
CA ASN A 40 23.43 -7.53 -11.02
C ASN A 40 22.11 -6.88 -10.56
N ALA A 41 21.09 -6.85 -11.42
CA ALA A 41 19.78 -6.31 -11.09
C ALA A 41 19.08 -7.11 -9.98
N ILE A 42 19.11 -8.44 -10.06
CA ILE A 42 18.57 -9.33 -9.02
C ILE A 42 19.38 -9.19 -7.72
N THR A 43 20.70 -9.11 -7.81
CA THR A 43 21.58 -8.91 -6.65
C THR A 43 21.31 -7.56 -5.99
N LEU A 44 21.15 -6.49 -6.76
CA LEU A 44 20.76 -5.17 -6.25
C LEU A 44 19.43 -5.25 -5.49
N ALA A 45 18.40 -5.86 -6.09
CA ALA A 45 17.07 -5.89 -5.52
C ALA A 45 16.98 -6.72 -4.22
N PHE A 46 17.67 -7.88 -4.13
CA PHE A 46 17.42 -8.87 -3.09
C PHE A 46 18.58 -9.16 -2.15
N SER A 47 19.82 -8.74 -2.45
CA SER A 47 20.97 -9.02 -1.59
C SER A 47 20.96 -8.17 -0.31
N LYS A 48 21.20 -8.80 0.84
CA LYS A 48 21.39 -8.10 2.12
C LYS A 48 22.60 -7.16 2.12
N LYS A 49 23.58 -7.41 1.24
CA LYS A 49 24.81 -6.60 1.15
C LYS A 49 24.65 -5.33 0.32
N LYS A 50 23.52 -5.18 -0.39
CA LYS A 50 23.27 -4.08 -1.33
C LYS A 50 22.25 -3.04 -0.79
N ILE A 51 22.38 -2.69 0.49
CA ILE A 51 21.44 -1.76 1.15
C ILE A 51 21.63 -0.34 0.64
N GLU A 52 22.87 0.14 0.60
CA GLU A 52 23.17 1.53 0.18
C GLU A 52 22.89 1.71 -1.30
N GLU A 53 23.27 0.76 -2.14
CA GLU A 53 23.00 0.82 -3.57
C GLU A 53 21.48 0.77 -3.88
N ARG A 54 20.66 0.11 -3.03
CA ARG A 54 19.20 0.19 -3.17
C ARG A 54 18.65 1.57 -2.80
N LYS A 55 19.23 2.26 -1.82
CA LYS A 55 18.85 3.63 -1.49
C LYS A 55 19.14 4.58 -2.67
N GLU A 56 20.33 4.48 -3.24
CA GLU A 56 20.71 5.23 -4.44
C GLU A 56 19.75 4.94 -5.59
N TRP A 57 19.52 3.67 -5.90
CA TRP A 57 18.59 3.24 -6.95
C TRP A 57 17.17 3.83 -6.81
N LEU A 58 16.62 3.84 -5.60
CA LEU A 58 15.30 4.44 -5.35
C LEU A 58 15.33 5.96 -5.43
N THR A 59 16.40 6.60 -4.96
CA THR A 59 16.57 8.05 -5.04
C THR A 59 16.68 8.50 -6.49
N ASP A 60 17.52 7.86 -7.28
CA ASP A 60 17.70 8.14 -8.71
C ASP A 60 16.38 7.99 -9.48
N TRP A 61 15.62 6.93 -9.16
CA TRP A 61 14.32 6.70 -9.77
C TRP A 61 13.31 7.81 -9.43
N MET A 62 13.28 8.28 -8.17
CA MET A 62 12.39 9.37 -7.75
C MET A 62 12.80 10.71 -8.39
N GLU A 63 14.09 11.01 -8.47
CA GLU A 63 14.61 12.23 -9.10
C GLU A 63 14.34 12.25 -10.60
N GLU A 64 14.58 11.13 -11.28
CA GLU A 64 14.25 11.00 -12.71
C GLU A 64 12.73 11.13 -12.95
N GLY A 65 11.89 10.54 -12.10
CA GLY A 65 10.45 10.69 -12.18
C GLY A 65 9.99 12.14 -12.03
N LYS A 66 10.60 12.88 -11.10
CA LYS A 66 10.35 14.32 -10.93
C LYS A 66 10.78 15.11 -12.16
N ARG A 67 12.00 14.89 -12.65
CA ARG A 67 12.55 15.53 -13.85
C ARG A 67 11.67 15.29 -15.06
N ARG A 68 11.23 14.04 -15.30
CA ARG A 68 10.33 13.70 -16.42
C ARG A 68 9.00 14.42 -16.33
N LYS A 69 8.43 14.52 -15.13
CA LYS A 69 7.17 15.25 -14.90
C LYS A 69 7.32 16.75 -15.17
N GLU A 70 8.41 17.37 -14.74
CA GLU A 70 8.71 18.78 -14.99
C GLU A 70 8.89 19.08 -16.49
N LEU A 71 9.47 18.14 -17.24
CA LEU A 71 9.67 18.23 -18.70
C LEU A 71 8.45 17.80 -19.51
N GLY A 72 7.35 17.38 -18.88
CA GLY A 72 6.17 16.88 -19.58
C GLY A 72 6.40 15.58 -20.38
N MET A 73 7.42 14.80 -20.02
CA MET A 73 7.73 13.54 -20.67
C MET A 73 6.73 12.45 -20.22
N PRO A 74 6.38 11.50 -21.12
CA PRO A 74 5.47 10.41 -20.78
C PRO A 74 6.07 9.48 -19.71
N GLU A 75 5.19 8.84 -18.93
CA GLU A 75 5.60 7.79 -18.00
C GLU A 75 6.23 6.59 -18.74
N VAL A 76 7.13 5.90 -18.05
CA VAL A 76 7.78 4.69 -18.58
C VAL A 76 7.02 3.47 -18.10
N TYR A 77 6.50 2.69 -19.03
CA TYR A 77 5.84 1.42 -18.74
C TYR A 77 6.69 0.25 -19.22
N LEU A 78 6.74 -0.82 -18.43
CA LEU A 78 7.43 -2.06 -18.82
C LEU A 78 6.61 -2.84 -19.86
N TYR A 79 5.28 -2.85 -19.69
CA TYR A 79 4.39 -3.66 -20.50
C TYR A 79 3.72 -2.81 -21.57
N GLU A 80 4.01 -3.14 -22.83
CA GLU A 80 3.31 -2.62 -23.99
C GLU A 80 2.32 -3.67 -24.50
N LYS A 81 1.44 -3.27 -25.42
CA LYS A 81 0.38 -4.14 -25.96
C LYS A 81 0.90 -5.47 -26.54
N ASP A 82 2.09 -5.45 -27.10
CA ASP A 82 2.70 -6.61 -27.79
C ASP A 82 3.90 -7.21 -27.02
N THR A 83 4.10 -6.84 -25.78
CA THR A 83 5.19 -7.37 -24.96
C THR A 83 5.02 -8.87 -24.71
N LYS A 84 5.94 -9.69 -25.23
CA LYS A 84 5.94 -11.15 -25.07
C LYS A 84 7.03 -11.66 -24.14
N ALA A 85 8.03 -10.84 -23.89
CA ALA A 85 9.13 -11.17 -23.00
C ALA A 85 9.73 -9.92 -22.38
N VAL A 86 10.22 -10.06 -21.15
CA VAL A 86 10.93 -9.03 -20.39
C VAL A 86 12.21 -9.63 -19.84
N ASN A 87 13.28 -8.85 -19.72
CA ASN A 87 14.48 -9.24 -19.00
C ASN A 87 14.37 -8.86 -17.51
N TYR A 88 15.24 -9.39 -16.67
CA TYR A 88 15.19 -9.10 -15.23
C TYR A 88 15.63 -7.67 -14.92
N LEU A 89 16.57 -7.11 -15.69
CA LEU A 89 17.01 -5.72 -15.54
C LEU A 89 15.85 -4.74 -15.74
N ASP A 90 15.09 -4.89 -16.83
CA ASP A 90 13.94 -4.04 -17.12
C ASP A 90 12.83 -4.22 -16.09
N PHE A 91 12.57 -5.46 -15.68
CA PHE A 91 11.58 -5.73 -14.62
C PHE A 91 11.94 -5.04 -13.32
N VAL A 92 13.20 -5.15 -12.87
CA VAL A 92 13.66 -4.50 -11.63
C VAL A 92 13.53 -2.98 -11.73
N ASN A 93 13.97 -2.38 -12.83
CA ASN A 93 14.06 -0.92 -12.95
C ASN A 93 12.76 -0.23 -13.35
N LYS A 94 11.80 -0.94 -13.95
CA LYS A 94 10.54 -0.35 -14.45
C LYS A 94 9.30 -0.82 -13.71
N GLU A 95 9.34 -1.99 -13.08
CA GLU A 95 8.18 -2.59 -12.41
C GLU A 95 8.41 -2.76 -10.90
N LEU A 96 9.48 -3.49 -10.51
CA LEU A 96 9.76 -3.75 -9.10
C LEU A 96 10.05 -2.47 -8.31
N VAL A 97 10.64 -1.47 -8.96
CA VAL A 97 10.89 -0.15 -8.37
C VAL A 97 9.61 0.55 -7.93
N LEU A 98 8.53 0.42 -8.70
CA LEU A 98 7.21 1.00 -8.37
C LEU A 98 6.68 0.42 -7.06
N PHE A 99 6.73 -0.91 -6.94
CA PHE A 99 6.34 -1.59 -5.70
C PHE A 99 7.24 -1.18 -4.53
N SER A 100 8.56 -1.14 -4.73
CA SER A 100 9.53 -0.78 -3.70
C SER A 100 9.31 0.64 -3.16
N ASN A 101 9.05 1.61 -4.05
CA ASN A 101 8.71 2.98 -3.65
C ASN A 101 7.38 3.04 -2.91
N MET A 102 6.33 2.41 -3.44
CA MET A 102 5.02 2.35 -2.80
C MET A 102 5.08 1.70 -1.41
N ASP A 103 5.87 0.64 -1.25
CA ASP A 103 6.03 -0.02 0.05
C ASP A 103 6.74 0.88 1.07
N ASN A 104 7.75 1.63 0.65
CA ASN A 104 8.41 2.62 1.50
C ASN A 104 7.45 3.74 1.93
N GLU A 105 6.69 4.31 1.00
CA GLU A 105 5.70 5.36 1.29
C GLU A 105 4.63 4.87 2.27
N ARG A 106 4.20 3.63 2.15
CA ARG A 106 3.20 3.01 3.01
C ARG A 106 3.75 2.66 4.39
N SER A 107 5.00 2.23 4.47
CA SER A 107 5.58 1.59 5.66
C SER A 107 6.36 2.56 6.53
N ILE A 108 6.99 3.58 5.95
CA ILE A 108 7.81 4.57 6.66
C ILE A 108 6.94 5.76 7.07
N PRO A 109 6.95 6.16 8.37
CA PRO A 109 6.24 7.36 8.79
C PRO A 109 6.78 8.62 8.11
N CYS A 110 5.89 9.53 7.73
CA CYS A 110 6.26 10.81 7.13
C CYS A 110 7.02 11.69 8.13
N LEU A 111 8.12 12.31 7.70
CA LEU A 111 8.92 13.19 8.54
C LEU A 111 8.15 14.40 9.08
N VAL A 112 7.19 14.93 8.32
CA VAL A 112 6.47 16.16 8.66
C VAL A 112 5.45 15.95 9.77
N ASP A 113 4.66 14.87 9.70
CA ASP A 113 3.53 14.63 10.62
C ASP A 113 3.64 13.33 11.41
N GLY A 114 4.64 12.50 11.13
CA GLY A 114 4.85 11.22 11.81
C GLY A 114 3.86 10.11 11.39
N PHE A 115 2.97 10.37 10.45
CA PHE A 115 1.95 9.41 10.04
C PHE A 115 2.38 8.54 8.87
N LYS A 116 1.92 7.31 8.90
CA LYS A 116 1.76 6.48 7.70
C LYS A 116 0.48 6.91 6.96
N PRO A 117 0.37 6.66 5.64
CA PRO A 117 -0.79 7.09 4.85
C PRO A 117 -2.14 6.64 5.41
N GLY A 118 -2.23 5.40 5.91
CA GLY A 118 -3.46 4.88 6.53
C GLY A 118 -3.87 5.66 7.80
N GLN A 119 -2.91 5.98 8.66
CA GLN A 119 -3.14 6.76 9.87
C GLN A 119 -3.60 8.18 9.53
N ARG A 120 -2.97 8.82 8.54
CA ARG A 120 -3.36 10.16 8.06
C ARG A 120 -4.77 10.17 7.49
N LYS A 121 -5.19 9.15 6.75
CA LYS A 121 -6.55 9.01 6.23
C LYS A 121 -7.58 8.90 7.35
N VAL A 122 -7.29 8.15 8.41
CA VAL A 122 -8.16 8.07 9.60
C VAL A 122 -8.30 9.45 10.24
N PHE A 123 -7.18 10.09 10.55
CA PHE A 123 -7.17 11.39 11.22
C PHE A 123 -7.85 12.49 10.39
N PHE A 124 -7.54 12.55 9.08
CA PHE A 124 -8.22 13.44 8.14
C PHE A 124 -9.75 13.26 8.17
N THR A 125 -10.23 12.01 8.18
CA THR A 125 -11.67 11.73 8.20
C THR A 125 -12.31 12.18 9.50
N CYS A 126 -11.64 12.01 10.64
CA CYS A 126 -12.12 12.49 11.95
C CYS A 126 -12.29 14.03 11.94
N LEU A 127 -11.30 14.75 11.43
CA LEU A 127 -11.34 16.20 11.30
C LEU A 127 -12.44 16.67 10.32
N LYS A 128 -12.53 16.04 9.15
CA LYS A 128 -13.56 16.38 8.16
C LYS A 128 -14.99 16.15 8.65
N ARG A 129 -15.20 15.18 9.53
CA ARG A 129 -16.50 14.93 10.16
C ARG A 129 -16.75 15.76 11.40
N ASN A 130 -15.77 16.54 11.85
CA ASN A 130 -15.79 17.20 13.15
C ASN A 130 -16.23 16.21 14.26
N LEU A 131 -15.52 15.10 14.34
CA LEU A 131 -15.88 13.97 15.18
C LEU A 131 -15.61 14.31 16.66
N VAL A 132 -16.66 14.70 17.39
CA VAL A 132 -16.63 15.02 18.82
C VAL A 132 -17.47 14.08 19.68
N LYS A 133 -18.23 13.19 19.04
CA LYS A 133 -19.06 12.18 19.71
C LYS A 133 -18.48 10.80 19.52
N GLU A 134 -18.82 9.89 20.44
CA GLU A 134 -18.47 8.49 20.36
C GLU A 134 -18.94 7.86 19.03
N VAL A 135 -18.10 7.03 18.44
CA VAL A 135 -18.40 6.29 17.23
C VAL A 135 -17.75 4.91 17.31
N LYS A 136 -18.45 3.89 16.87
CA LYS A 136 -17.88 2.53 16.81
C LYS A 136 -16.74 2.47 15.80
N VAL A 137 -15.69 1.71 16.10
CA VAL A 137 -14.52 1.52 15.22
C VAL A 137 -14.94 1.10 13.81
N ALA A 138 -15.88 0.16 13.68
CA ALA A 138 -16.39 -0.28 12.39
C ALA A 138 -17.12 0.83 11.60
N GLN A 139 -17.84 1.72 12.28
CA GLN A 139 -18.50 2.86 11.63
C GLN A 139 -17.50 3.91 11.15
N LEU A 140 -16.46 4.17 11.97
CA LEU A 140 -15.38 5.05 11.57
C LEU A 140 -14.62 4.47 10.35
N ALA A 141 -14.33 3.18 10.35
CA ALA A 141 -13.67 2.50 9.22
C ALA A 141 -14.47 2.65 7.92
N GLY A 142 -15.80 2.45 7.96
CA GLY A 142 -16.66 2.68 6.80
C GLY A 142 -16.57 4.12 6.28
N SER A 143 -16.58 5.10 7.20
CA SER A 143 -16.43 6.52 6.84
C SER A 143 -15.08 6.88 6.24
N VAL A 144 -14.00 6.27 6.74
CA VAL A 144 -12.63 6.44 6.21
C VAL A 144 -12.56 5.88 4.79
N SER A 145 -13.08 4.68 4.59
CA SER A 145 -13.11 4.04 3.26
C SER A 145 -13.86 4.89 2.24
N GLU A 146 -15.02 5.41 2.61
CA GLU A 146 -15.83 6.27 1.75
C GLU A 146 -15.13 7.58 1.37
N LYS A 147 -14.54 8.28 2.36
CA LYS A 147 -14.07 9.66 2.20
C LYS A 147 -12.60 9.80 1.79
N SER A 148 -11.79 8.77 1.97
CA SER A 148 -10.35 8.83 1.74
C SER A 148 -9.84 7.86 0.68
N ALA A 149 -10.73 7.22 -0.09
CA ALA A 149 -10.37 6.19 -1.06
C ALA A 149 -9.41 5.13 -0.44
N TYR A 150 -9.72 4.64 0.77
CA TYR A 150 -8.94 3.60 1.40
C TYR A 150 -9.26 2.24 0.79
N HIS A 151 -8.24 1.52 0.30
CA HIS A 151 -8.43 0.28 -0.48
C HIS A 151 -7.57 -0.91 0.01
N HIS A 152 -6.95 -0.80 1.21
CA HIS A 152 -6.07 -1.86 1.73
C HIS A 152 -6.76 -2.90 2.62
N GLY A 153 -8.07 -3.02 2.54
CA GLY A 153 -8.87 -3.99 3.29
C GLY A 153 -9.32 -3.47 4.67
N GLU A 154 -10.53 -3.91 5.05
CA GLU A 154 -11.20 -3.45 6.27
C GLU A 154 -10.42 -3.83 7.54
N ALA A 155 -9.93 -5.06 7.63
CA ALA A 155 -9.20 -5.55 8.81
C ALA A 155 -7.95 -4.70 9.12
N SER A 156 -7.20 -4.29 8.10
CA SER A 156 -6.04 -3.42 8.24
C SER A 156 -6.43 -2.03 8.78
N LEU A 157 -7.56 -1.49 8.29
CA LEU A 157 -8.07 -0.19 8.74
C LEU A 157 -8.56 -0.24 10.17
N LEU A 158 -9.31 -1.27 10.54
CA LEU A 158 -9.75 -1.49 11.92
C LEU A 158 -8.56 -1.55 12.88
N GLY A 159 -7.52 -2.33 12.53
CA GLY A 159 -6.27 -2.39 13.30
C GLY A 159 -5.58 -1.03 13.43
N THR A 160 -5.59 -0.22 12.37
CA THR A 160 -5.02 1.14 12.39
C THR A 160 -5.79 2.05 13.35
N ILE A 161 -7.13 2.03 13.33
CA ILE A 161 -7.97 2.83 14.22
C ILE A 161 -7.76 2.41 15.68
N ILE A 162 -7.77 1.11 15.96
CA ILE A 162 -7.52 0.56 17.29
C ILE A 162 -6.12 0.98 17.78
N GLY A 163 -5.10 0.86 16.93
CA GLY A 163 -3.73 1.28 17.24
C GLY A 163 -3.62 2.76 17.58
N LEU A 164 -4.35 3.66 16.91
CA LEU A 164 -4.38 5.09 17.21
C LEU A 164 -5.10 5.42 18.54
N ALA A 165 -5.98 4.54 19.00
CA ALA A 165 -6.70 4.71 20.27
C ALA A 165 -6.00 4.05 21.46
N GLN A 166 -5.09 3.11 21.24
CA GLN A 166 -4.34 2.47 22.34
C GLN A 166 -3.52 3.51 23.13
N ASN A 167 -3.51 3.40 24.46
CA ASN A 167 -2.96 4.40 25.37
C ASN A 167 -1.94 3.82 26.37
N TYR A 168 -1.28 2.73 26.04
CA TYR A 168 -0.30 2.09 26.92
C TYR A 168 1.11 2.11 26.32
N VAL A 169 2.11 2.06 27.20
CA VAL A 169 3.54 2.02 26.82
C VAL A 169 3.84 0.78 26.00
N GLY A 170 4.47 0.99 24.83
CA GLY A 170 4.74 -0.05 23.83
C GLY A 170 3.77 -0.02 22.65
N SER A 171 2.66 0.76 22.75
CA SER A 171 1.80 1.08 21.63
C SER A 171 1.90 2.57 21.26
N ASN A 172 1.36 3.46 22.07
CA ASN A 172 1.48 4.91 21.87
C ASN A 172 1.92 5.60 23.17
N ASN A 173 2.76 6.64 23.04
CA ASN A 173 3.03 7.56 24.12
C ASN A 173 1.86 8.54 24.34
N ILE A 174 1.23 8.93 23.21
CA ILE A 174 0.04 9.78 23.19
C ILE A 174 -0.95 9.15 22.23
N ASN A 175 -2.14 8.82 22.71
CA ASN A 175 -3.22 8.34 21.87
C ASN A 175 -3.89 9.51 21.13
N LEU A 176 -4.16 9.34 19.84
CA LEU A 176 -4.80 10.37 19.02
C LEU A 176 -6.32 10.22 18.95
N LEU A 177 -6.83 9.05 19.27
CA LEU A 177 -8.26 8.77 19.44
C LEU A 177 -8.50 8.37 20.90
N MET A 178 -9.62 8.83 21.46
CA MET A 178 -9.98 8.51 22.84
C MET A 178 -10.49 7.06 22.92
N PRO A 179 -9.86 6.17 23.70
CA PRO A 179 -10.29 4.78 23.85
C PRO A 179 -11.45 4.67 24.84
N ILE A 180 -12.68 4.78 24.36
CA ILE A 180 -13.88 4.56 25.15
C ILE A 180 -14.31 3.11 24.94
N GLY A 181 -13.92 2.24 25.87
CA GLY A 181 -14.10 0.79 25.79
C GLY A 181 -12.79 0.03 25.90
N GLN A 182 -12.74 -1.23 25.45
CA GLN A 182 -11.58 -2.10 25.57
C GLN A 182 -10.76 -2.11 24.27
N PHE A 183 -9.70 -1.33 24.25
CA PHE A 183 -8.76 -1.21 23.13
C PHE A 183 -7.46 -2.01 23.30
N GLY A 184 -7.43 -2.86 24.32
CA GLY A 184 -6.28 -3.67 24.66
C GLY A 184 -5.41 -3.07 25.75
N THR A 185 -4.64 -3.94 26.40
CA THR A 185 -3.78 -3.58 27.52
C THR A 185 -2.31 -3.89 27.23
N ARG A 186 -1.42 -3.24 27.97
CA ARG A 186 0.02 -3.51 27.92
C ARG A 186 0.32 -4.96 28.28
N LEU A 187 -0.39 -5.51 29.27
CA LEU A 187 -0.17 -6.86 29.78
C LEU A 187 -0.38 -7.91 28.67
N ALA A 188 -1.43 -7.74 27.86
CA ALA A 188 -1.74 -8.64 26.76
C ALA A 188 -1.15 -8.19 25.41
N GLY A 189 -0.39 -7.10 25.37
CA GLY A 189 0.15 -6.53 24.14
C GLY A 189 -0.94 -6.13 23.13
N GLY A 190 -2.10 -5.70 23.64
CA GLY A 190 -3.24 -5.30 22.83
C GLY A 190 -4.13 -6.44 22.32
N LYS A 191 -3.79 -7.70 22.59
CA LYS A 191 -4.55 -8.87 22.10
C LYS A 191 -5.92 -9.04 22.77
N ASP A 192 -6.13 -8.38 23.89
CA ASP A 192 -7.37 -8.33 24.66
C ASP A 192 -8.32 -7.18 24.23
N ALA A 193 -8.03 -6.55 23.09
CA ALA A 193 -8.95 -5.57 22.51
C ALA A 193 -10.30 -6.21 22.16
N ALA A 194 -11.38 -5.49 22.41
CA ALA A 194 -12.71 -5.90 21.96
C ALA A 194 -12.79 -5.95 20.43
N SER A 195 -13.74 -6.72 19.92
CA SER A 195 -13.95 -6.71 18.47
C SER A 195 -14.40 -5.31 18.01
N ALA A 196 -14.00 -4.90 16.81
CA ALA A 196 -14.27 -3.57 16.24
C ALA A 196 -15.76 -3.19 16.13
N ARG A 197 -16.67 -4.15 16.31
CA ARG A 197 -18.13 -3.90 16.38
C ARG A 197 -18.58 -3.39 17.75
N PHE A 198 -17.80 -3.67 18.79
CA PHE A 198 -18.11 -3.32 20.19
C PHE A 198 -17.18 -2.24 20.77
N ALA A 199 -16.03 -2.06 20.14
CA ALA A 199 -15.10 -0.98 20.47
C ALA A 199 -15.52 0.33 19.79
#